data_1a40b8b8e13c0aac92aa332ade9f73bd
#
_entry.id   1a40b8b8e13c0aac92aa332ade9f73bd
#
_cell.length_a   1.000
_cell.length_b   1.000
_cell.length_c   1.000
_cell.angle_alpha   90.00
_cell.angle_beta   90.00
_cell.angle_gamma   90.00
#
_symmetry.space_group_name_H-M   'P 1'
#
loop_
_entity.id
_entity.type
_entity.pdbx_description
1 polymer ?
#
loop_
_entity_poly.entity_id
_entity_poly.type
_entity_poly.pdbx_seq_one_letter_code
_entity_poly.pdbx_strand_id
1 'polypeptide(L)'
;MKEPILWFAVIGILLFSLDQCGKNDPVLVDDAVRNQIANLWETQMGAPPDEAELASLVNHWVREEIFYREALRLGLDREDTIVRRRLVQKLEFLAQEVDESAITPAEVSNFYAANLADYTLPERYSLSQIYIAEAGKSADIKIQLEAGADWQTLGQSSLLPRRMIRKSAREITSTFGVEFTDNIVDLSPAKWHGPVSSTFGFHFVRLDAVVSSEVTPLAHIERQVLSDMLHQKREESLERYYQDLMHQHEVEYQ
;
A
#
# COMPACT_ATOMS: atom_id res chain seq x y z
N MET A 1 -16.97 64.83 -36.65
CA MET A 1 -15.50 64.84 -36.34
C MET A 1 -15.31 63.94 -35.15
N LYS A 2 -14.69 62.75 -35.35
CA LYS A 2 -14.42 61.81 -34.24
C LYS A 2 -13.21 62.36 -33.51
N GLU A 3 -13.40 62.67 -32.23
CA GLU A 3 -12.34 63.31 -31.44
C GLU A 3 -11.18 62.33 -31.21
N PRO A 4 -9.99 62.51 -31.82
CA PRO A 4 -8.86 61.62 -31.65
C PRO A 4 -8.35 61.54 -30.20
N ILE A 5 -8.65 62.57 -29.41
CA ILE A 5 -8.28 62.66 -27.99
C ILE A 5 -8.96 61.58 -27.14
N LEU A 6 -10.24 61.26 -27.43
CA LEU A 6 -10.98 60.21 -26.72
C LEU A 6 -10.34 58.81 -26.94
N TRP A 7 -9.96 58.53 -28.16
CA TRP A 7 -9.25 57.29 -28.49
C TRP A 7 -7.87 57.18 -27.85
N PHE A 8 -7.16 58.32 -27.75
CA PHE A 8 -5.86 58.36 -27.08
C PHE A 8 -6.04 58.15 -25.56
N ALA A 9 -7.06 58.72 -24.96
CA ALA A 9 -7.37 58.49 -23.53
C ALA A 9 -7.77 57.06 -23.24
N VAL A 10 -8.58 56.41 -24.11
CA VAL A 10 -8.98 55.01 -23.96
C VAL A 10 -7.77 54.07 -24.08
N ILE A 11 -6.92 54.32 -25.10
CA ILE A 11 -5.67 53.52 -25.25
C ILE A 11 -4.71 53.74 -24.08
N GLY A 12 -4.59 54.98 -23.59
CA GLY A 12 -3.78 55.30 -22.40
C GLY A 12 -4.27 54.59 -21.12
N ILE A 13 -5.60 54.59 -20.88
CA ILE A 13 -6.20 53.88 -19.77
C ILE A 13 -6.03 52.35 -19.91
N LEU A 14 -6.17 51.84 -21.15
CA LEU A 14 -5.99 50.40 -21.40
C LEU A 14 -4.52 49.97 -21.19
N LEU A 15 -3.57 50.74 -21.66
CA LEU A 15 -2.15 50.51 -21.42
C LEU A 15 -1.77 50.65 -19.96
N PHE A 16 -2.33 51.64 -19.25
CA PHE A 16 -2.13 51.81 -17.80
C PHE A 16 -2.73 50.67 -17.00
N SER A 17 -3.92 50.18 -17.41
CA SER A 17 -4.56 49.02 -16.78
C SER A 17 -3.77 47.74 -17.01
N LEU A 18 -3.15 47.59 -18.17
CA LEU A 18 -2.24 46.46 -18.47
C LEU A 18 -0.94 46.54 -17.68
N ASP A 19 -0.39 47.74 -17.45
CA ASP A 19 0.80 47.94 -16.60
C ASP A 19 0.51 47.68 -15.10
N GLN A 20 -0.69 48.02 -14.63
CA GLN A 20 -1.13 47.69 -13.27
C GLN A 20 -1.34 46.19 -13.05
N CYS A 21 -1.74 45.47 -14.09
CA CYS A 21 -1.93 44.02 -14.01
C CYS A 21 -0.61 43.24 -13.94
N GLY A 22 0.52 43.89 -14.22
CA GLY A 22 1.86 43.31 -14.20
C GLY A 22 2.69 43.63 -12.95
N LYS A 23 2.16 44.38 -11.97
CA LYS A 23 2.87 44.64 -10.71
C LYS A 23 2.77 43.42 -9.83
N ASN A 24 3.91 42.75 -9.64
CA ASN A 24 4.03 41.66 -8.68
C ASN A 24 3.73 42.20 -7.26
N ASP A 25 2.88 41.51 -6.53
CA ASP A 25 2.68 41.78 -5.10
C ASP A 25 4.01 41.72 -4.37
N PRO A 26 4.30 42.64 -3.42
CA PRO A 26 5.54 42.61 -2.69
C PRO A 26 5.72 41.30 -1.93
N VAL A 27 6.96 40.80 -1.87
CA VAL A 27 7.30 39.69 -0.98
C VAL A 27 7.39 40.25 0.42
N LEU A 28 6.38 39.95 1.24
CA LEU A 28 6.32 40.40 2.65
C LEU A 28 6.99 39.37 3.54
N VAL A 29 7.96 39.81 4.32
CA VAL A 29 8.63 39.03 5.37
C VAL A 29 8.20 39.61 6.72
N ASP A 30 7.05 39.15 7.17
CA ASP A 30 6.50 39.51 8.49
C ASP A 30 7.01 38.58 9.60
N ASP A 31 6.57 38.85 10.82
CA ASP A 31 6.93 38.02 11.98
C ASP A 31 6.37 36.57 11.86
N ALA A 32 5.25 36.36 11.18
CA ALA A 32 4.67 35.03 10.98
C ALA A 32 5.60 34.18 10.12
N VAL A 33 6.07 34.71 8.99
CA VAL A 33 7.04 34.05 8.11
C VAL A 33 8.36 33.76 8.85
N ARG A 34 8.89 34.74 9.63
CA ARG A 34 10.10 34.54 10.44
C ARG A 34 9.96 33.43 11.46
N ASN A 35 8.85 33.41 12.17
CA ASN A 35 8.56 32.39 13.17
C ASN A 35 8.37 31.01 12.51
N GLN A 36 7.72 30.92 11.38
CA GLN A 36 7.58 29.68 10.63
C GLN A 36 8.94 29.10 10.22
N ILE A 37 9.84 29.94 9.71
CA ILE A 37 11.20 29.55 9.33
C ILE A 37 11.99 29.05 10.54
N ALA A 38 11.92 29.82 11.67
CA ALA A 38 12.59 29.43 12.89
C ALA A 38 12.09 28.11 13.47
N ASN A 39 10.77 27.89 13.51
CA ASN A 39 10.17 26.66 14.02
C ASN A 39 10.54 25.44 13.14
N LEU A 40 10.59 25.63 11.81
CA LEU A 40 11.01 24.55 10.89
C LEU A 40 12.47 24.16 11.14
N TRP A 41 13.35 25.16 11.33
CA TRP A 41 14.74 24.93 11.67
C TRP A 41 14.89 24.19 13.01
N GLU A 42 14.21 24.68 14.05
CA GLU A 42 14.24 24.07 15.39
C GLU A 42 13.77 22.61 15.36
N THR A 43 12.73 22.32 14.59
CA THR A 43 12.23 20.94 14.41
C THR A 43 13.27 20.01 13.77
N GLN A 44 14.11 20.54 12.87
CA GLN A 44 15.12 19.76 12.16
C GLN A 44 16.44 19.64 12.94
N MET A 45 16.86 20.74 13.61
CA MET A 45 18.16 20.84 14.26
C MET A 45 18.10 20.62 15.78
N GLY A 46 16.89 20.61 16.37
CA GLY A 46 16.69 20.43 17.81
C GLY A 46 16.97 21.68 18.67
N ALA A 47 17.30 22.82 18.03
CA ALA A 47 17.53 24.10 18.70
C ALA A 47 17.10 25.26 17.78
N PRO A 48 16.62 26.39 18.36
CA PRO A 48 16.27 27.56 17.57
C PRO A 48 17.50 28.16 16.87
N PRO A 49 17.32 28.80 15.68
CA PRO A 49 18.41 29.42 14.97
C PRO A 49 18.91 30.66 15.73
N ASP A 50 20.21 30.94 15.61
CA ASP A 50 20.74 32.24 16.06
C ASP A 50 20.33 33.37 15.08
N GLU A 51 20.67 34.64 15.42
CA GLU A 51 20.24 35.79 14.62
C GLU A 51 20.86 35.80 13.22
N ALA A 52 22.09 35.33 13.05
CA ALA A 52 22.78 35.26 11.78
C ALA A 52 22.24 34.10 10.92
N GLU A 53 21.98 32.95 11.54
CA GLU A 53 21.33 31.79 10.90
C GLU A 53 19.92 32.16 10.44
N LEU A 54 19.10 32.78 11.29
CA LEU A 54 17.77 33.24 10.93
C LEU A 54 17.79 34.21 9.76
N ALA A 55 18.72 35.20 9.77
CA ALA A 55 18.85 36.11 8.65
C ALA A 55 19.23 35.42 7.34
N SER A 56 20.09 34.40 7.39
CA SER A 56 20.47 33.59 6.24
C SER A 56 19.29 32.77 5.72
N LEU A 57 18.53 32.14 6.61
CA LEU A 57 17.34 31.35 6.27
C LEU A 57 16.24 32.20 5.64
N VAL A 58 16.00 33.39 6.17
CA VAL A 58 15.06 34.38 5.62
C VAL A 58 15.49 34.81 4.21
N ASN A 59 16.76 35.08 4.00
CA ASN A 59 17.28 35.43 2.66
C ASN A 59 17.09 34.26 1.66
N HIS A 60 17.31 33.03 2.10
CA HIS A 60 17.06 31.85 1.28
C HIS A 60 15.58 31.73 0.92
N TRP A 61 14.70 31.86 1.90
CA TRP A 61 13.25 31.83 1.67
C TRP A 61 12.78 32.92 0.71
N VAL A 62 13.26 34.17 0.86
CA VAL A 62 12.94 35.27 -0.06
C VAL A 62 13.36 34.94 -1.49
N ARG A 63 14.55 34.38 -1.67
CA ARG A 63 15.03 33.94 -2.99
C ARG A 63 14.14 32.86 -3.60
N GLU A 64 13.77 31.88 -2.80
CA GLU A 64 12.88 30.79 -3.23
C GLU A 64 11.50 31.32 -3.62
N GLU A 65 10.92 32.22 -2.82
CA GLU A 65 9.63 32.84 -3.09
C GLU A 65 9.63 33.67 -4.39
N ILE A 66 10.71 34.44 -4.63
CA ILE A 66 10.86 35.19 -5.90
C ILE A 66 10.93 34.24 -7.10
N PHE A 67 11.73 33.18 -7.02
CA PHE A 67 11.82 32.20 -8.11
C PHE A 67 10.51 31.45 -8.33
N TYR A 68 9.80 31.09 -7.24
CA TYR A 68 8.49 30.45 -7.32
C TYR A 68 7.47 31.34 -8.04
N ARG A 69 7.36 32.62 -7.65
CA ARG A 69 6.46 33.57 -8.31
C ARG A 69 6.80 33.77 -9.78
N GLU A 70 8.08 33.85 -10.09
CA GLU A 70 8.53 33.99 -11.50
C GLU A 70 8.25 32.73 -12.30
N ALA A 71 8.43 31.54 -11.73
CA ALA A 71 8.10 30.28 -12.37
C ALA A 71 6.60 30.19 -12.71
N LEU A 72 5.72 30.59 -11.77
CA LEU A 72 4.28 30.66 -12.03
C LEU A 72 3.93 31.69 -13.11
N ARG A 73 4.59 32.86 -13.10
CA ARG A 73 4.41 33.89 -14.11
C ARG A 73 4.79 33.42 -15.51
N LEU A 74 5.86 32.62 -15.61
CA LEU A 74 6.31 31.98 -16.85
C LEU A 74 5.46 30.77 -17.27
N GLY A 75 4.52 30.33 -16.41
CA GLY A 75 3.65 29.19 -16.66
C GLY A 75 4.39 27.85 -16.62
N LEU A 76 5.49 27.74 -15.87
CA LEU A 76 6.26 26.48 -15.76
C LEU A 76 5.52 25.37 -15.01
N ASP A 77 4.43 25.70 -14.32
CA ASP A 77 3.49 24.76 -13.70
C ASP A 77 2.47 24.17 -14.69
N ARG A 78 2.27 24.84 -15.84
CA ARG A 78 1.26 24.45 -16.82
C ARG A 78 1.74 23.25 -17.62
N GLU A 79 0.84 22.25 -17.76
CA GLU A 79 1.11 20.99 -18.47
C GLU A 79 2.29 20.17 -17.92
N ASP A 80 2.87 20.60 -16.80
CA ASP A 80 3.92 19.84 -16.12
C ASP A 80 3.30 18.67 -15.35
N THR A 81 3.60 17.45 -15.79
CA THR A 81 3.07 16.22 -15.19
C THR A 81 3.61 15.98 -13.78
N ILE A 82 4.79 16.49 -13.44
CA ILE A 82 5.39 16.35 -12.10
C ILE A 82 4.67 17.27 -11.12
N VAL A 83 4.47 18.54 -11.50
CA VAL A 83 3.71 19.51 -10.70
C VAL A 83 2.28 19.01 -10.49
N ARG A 84 1.61 18.58 -11.56
CA ARG A 84 0.26 18.03 -11.51
C ARG A 84 0.18 16.85 -10.54
N ARG A 85 1.07 15.86 -10.67
CA ARG A 85 1.12 14.70 -9.79
C ARG A 85 1.31 15.11 -8.34
N ARG A 86 2.20 16.09 -8.09
CA ARG A 86 2.48 16.56 -6.74
C ARG A 86 1.29 17.26 -6.09
N LEU A 87 0.53 18.03 -6.86
CA LEU A 87 -0.71 18.67 -6.38
C LEU A 87 -1.79 17.63 -6.08
N VAL A 88 -1.98 16.63 -6.96
CA VAL A 88 -2.90 15.53 -6.72
C VAL A 88 -2.54 14.77 -5.45
N GLN A 89 -1.28 14.38 -5.28
CA GLN A 89 -0.83 13.69 -4.05
C GLN A 89 -1.05 14.50 -2.77
N LYS A 90 -0.84 15.83 -2.82
CA LYS A 90 -1.13 16.70 -1.67
C LYS A 90 -2.63 16.74 -1.35
N LEU A 91 -3.47 16.80 -2.38
CA LEU A 91 -4.92 16.81 -2.20
C LEU A 91 -5.42 15.47 -1.64
N GLU A 92 -4.94 14.35 -2.18
CA GLU A 92 -5.24 13.02 -1.67
C GLU A 92 -4.84 12.86 -0.21
N PHE A 93 -3.65 13.35 0.17
CA PHE A 93 -3.18 13.32 1.56
C PHE A 93 -4.13 14.10 2.50
N LEU A 94 -4.58 15.30 2.09
CA LEU A 94 -5.54 16.08 2.87
C LEU A 94 -6.92 15.41 2.96
N ALA A 95 -7.35 14.76 1.88
CA ALA A 95 -8.62 14.04 1.84
C ALA A 95 -8.63 12.77 2.71
N GLN A 96 -7.45 12.22 3.01
CA GLN A 96 -7.28 11.03 3.85
C GLN A 96 -7.14 11.36 5.34
N GLU A 97 -7.31 12.62 5.75
CA GLU A 97 -7.18 12.99 7.16
C GLU A 97 -8.27 12.31 8.00
N VAL A 98 -7.84 11.59 9.03
CA VAL A 98 -8.70 10.89 10.00
C VAL A 98 -8.25 11.31 11.40
N ASP A 99 -9.20 11.72 12.23
CA ASP A 99 -8.91 12.01 13.63
C ASP A 99 -8.70 10.69 14.41
N GLU A 100 -7.43 10.31 14.54
CA GLU A 100 -7.05 9.11 15.29
C GLU A 100 -7.42 9.18 16.77
N SER A 101 -7.48 10.39 17.35
CA SER A 101 -7.83 10.59 18.77
C SER A 101 -9.30 10.33 19.08
N ALA A 102 -10.16 10.37 18.07
CA ALA A 102 -11.59 10.07 18.20
C ALA A 102 -11.91 8.57 18.18
N ILE A 103 -10.92 7.72 17.85
CA ILE A 103 -11.13 6.28 17.75
C ILE A 103 -11.25 5.67 19.15
N THR A 104 -12.32 4.93 19.34
CA THR A 104 -12.60 4.25 20.62
C THR A 104 -12.16 2.78 20.60
N PRO A 105 -11.82 2.18 21.75
CA PRO A 105 -11.55 0.75 21.84
C PRO A 105 -12.71 -0.13 21.38
N ALA A 106 -13.95 0.35 21.49
CA ALA A 106 -15.13 -0.35 20.99
C ALA A 106 -15.15 -0.43 19.46
N GLU A 107 -14.75 0.64 18.76
CA GLU A 107 -14.63 0.62 17.31
C GLU A 107 -13.57 -0.37 16.83
N VAL A 108 -12.39 -0.40 17.49
CA VAL A 108 -11.32 -1.36 17.18
C VAL A 108 -11.81 -2.79 17.37
N SER A 109 -12.54 -3.07 18.47
CA SER A 109 -13.11 -4.39 18.74
C SER A 109 -14.17 -4.79 17.71
N ASN A 110 -15.01 -3.86 17.28
CA ASN A 110 -16.03 -4.10 16.25
C ASN A 110 -15.38 -4.36 14.88
N PHE A 111 -14.37 -3.58 14.54
CA PHE A 111 -13.60 -3.76 13.31
C PHE A 111 -12.93 -5.14 13.27
N TYR A 112 -12.26 -5.53 14.34
CA TYR A 112 -11.68 -6.86 14.48
C TYR A 112 -12.73 -7.96 14.31
N ALA A 113 -13.89 -7.84 14.97
CA ALA A 113 -14.96 -8.82 14.88
C ALA A 113 -15.55 -8.94 13.46
N ALA A 114 -15.63 -7.83 12.73
CA ALA A 114 -16.10 -7.80 11.35
C ALA A 114 -15.11 -8.41 10.35
N ASN A 115 -13.80 -8.38 10.68
CA ASN A 115 -12.72 -8.82 9.80
C ASN A 115 -11.94 -10.03 10.37
N LEU A 116 -12.59 -10.92 11.13
CA LEU A 116 -11.95 -12.07 11.79
C LEU A 116 -11.16 -12.97 10.83
N ALA A 117 -11.60 -13.07 9.58
CA ALA A 117 -10.92 -13.87 8.56
C ALA A 117 -9.48 -13.40 8.32
N ASP A 118 -9.24 -12.08 8.33
CA ASP A 118 -7.93 -11.48 8.08
C ASP A 118 -6.97 -11.69 9.25
N TYR A 119 -7.52 -11.93 10.44
CA TYR A 119 -6.77 -12.17 11.68
C TYR A 119 -6.76 -13.65 12.09
N THR A 120 -7.17 -14.52 11.17
CA THR A 120 -7.17 -15.97 11.39
C THR A 120 -5.94 -16.58 10.72
N LEU A 121 -5.08 -17.20 11.50
CA LEU A 121 -3.98 -18.00 10.99
C LEU A 121 -4.54 -19.20 10.23
N PRO A 122 -4.14 -19.42 8.98
CA PRO A 122 -4.64 -20.54 8.21
C PRO A 122 -4.17 -21.87 8.78
N GLU A 123 -4.92 -22.91 8.53
CA GLU A 123 -4.54 -24.28 8.81
C GLU A 123 -3.19 -24.61 8.16
N ARG A 124 -2.35 -25.38 8.89
CA ARG A 124 -1.03 -25.74 8.43
C ARG A 124 -0.81 -27.24 8.49
N TYR A 125 -0.27 -27.75 7.41
CA TYR A 125 -0.02 -29.17 7.19
C TYR A 125 1.46 -29.46 7.25
N SER A 126 1.81 -30.57 7.92
CA SER A 126 3.11 -31.20 7.78
C SER A 126 2.92 -32.52 7.07
N LEU A 127 3.64 -32.73 6.00
CA LEU A 127 3.51 -33.93 5.20
C LEU A 127 4.86 -34.48 4.75
N SER A 128 4.89 -35.81 4.52
CA SER A 128 5.97 -36.52 3.85
C SER A 128 5.47 -37.06 2.52
N GLN A 129 6.30 -37.05 1.49
CA GLN A 129 5.91 -37.53 0.17
C GLN A 129 7.00 -38.42 -0.46
N ILE A 130 6.55 -39.33 -1.32
CA ILE A 130 7.38 -40.19 -2.18
C ILE A 130 6.96 -39.92 -3.62
N TYR A 131 7.88 -39.41 -4.42
CA TYR A 131 7.64 -39.08 -5.82
C TYR A 131 7.78 -40.30 -6.72
N ILE A 132 6.88 -40.41 -7.70
CA ILE A 132 6.85 -41.46 -8.73
C ILE A 132 6.53 -40.81 -10.09
N ALA A 133 7.45 -40.92 -11.04
CA ALA A 133 7.24 -40.33 -12.37
C ALA A 133 6.14 -41.06 -13.17
N GLU A 134 5.97 -42.37 -12.94
CA GLU A 134 5.08 -43.22 -13.72
C GLU A 134 4.08 -43.97 -12.83
N ALA A 135 2.79 -43.86 -13.09
CA ALA A 135 1.75 -44.54 -12.32
C ALA A 135 1.94 -46.06 -12.18
N GLY A 136 2.54 -46.70 -13.18
CA GLY A 136 2.76 -48.16 -13.20
C GLY A 136 3.64 -48.68 -12.05
N LYS A 137 4.48 -47.81 -11.43
CA LYS A 137 5.33 -48.17 -10.28
C LYS A 137 4.63 -48.02 -8.92
N SER A 138 3.41 -47.56 -8.89
CA SER A 138 2.67 -47.28 -7.65
C SER A 138 2.36 -48.58 -6.87
N ALA A 139 2.07 -49.68 -7.52
CA ALA A 139 1.78 -50.94 -6.85
C ALA A 139 2.96 -51.45 -6.02
N ASP A 140 4.18 -51.40 -6.56
CA ASP A 140 5.38 -51.85 -5.88
C ASP A 140 5.70 -50.97 -4.65
N ILE A 141 5.56 -49.67 -4.78
CA ILE A 141 5.76 -48.73 -3.68
C ILE A 141 4.75 -48.97 -2.55
N LYS A 142 3.48 -49.21 -2.89
CA LYS A 142 2.44 -49.51 -1.92
C LYS A 142 2.75 -50.78 -1.13
N ILE A 143 3.15 -51.87 -1.81
CA ILE A 143 3.54 -53.14 -1.16
C ILE A 143 4.71 -52.93 -0.22
N GLN A 144 5.75 -52.19 -0.63
CA GLN A 144 6.92 -51.90 0.21
C GLN A 144 6.55 -51.06 1.43
N LEU A 145 5.67 -50.07 1.29
CA LEU A 145 5.17 -49.28 2.42
C LEU A 145 4.38 -50.12 3.42
N GLU A 146 3.53 -51.00 2.93
CA GLU A 146 2.74 -51.93 3.75
C GLU A 146 3.65 -52.95 4.49
N ALA A 147 4.78 -53.33 3.87
CA ALA A 147 5.80 -54.18 4.46
C ALA A 147 6.71 -53.42 5.49
N GLY A 148 6.50 -52.12 5.70
CA GLY A 148 7.27 -51.34 6.64
C GLY A 148 8.67 -50.87 6.16
N ALA A 149 8.88 -50.83 4.84
CA ALA A 149 10.11 -50.32 4.28
C ALA A 149 10.34 -48.83 4.65
N ASP A 150 11.61 -48.45 4.75
CA ASP A 150 11.95 -47.05 4.99
C ASP A 150 11.52 -46.16 3.80
N TRP A 151 10.51 -45.37 4.00
CA TRP A 151 9.96 -44.51 2.97
C TRP A 151 10.95 -43.52 2.35
N GLN A 152 12.03 -43.18 3.09
CA GLN A 152 13.10 -42.30 2.61
C GLN A 152 13.91 -42.89 1.48
N THR A 153 13.94 -44.22 1.38
CA THR A 153 14.65 -44.96 0.35
C THR A 153 13.78 -45.26 -0.86
N LEU A 154 12.44 -45.03 -0.75
CA LEU A 154 11.49 -45.36 -1.78
C LEU A 154 11.29 -44.19 -2.77
N GLY A 155 10.77 -44.53 -3.96
CA GLY A 155 10.45 -43.56 -5.02
C GLY A 155 11.67 -43.15 -5.84
N GLN A 156 11.48 -42.07 -6.60
CA GLN A 156 12.48 -41.57 -7.53
C GLN A 156 13.06 -40.24 -7.03
N SER A 157 14.30 -39.94 -7.47
CA SER A 157 14.90 -38.63 -7.19
C SER A 157 14.14 -37.52 -7.91
N SER A 158 13.87 -36.44 -7.21
CA SER A 158 13.22 -35.23 -7.76
C SER A 158 13.76 -33.99 -7.04
N LEU A 159 13.50 -32.83 -7.62
CA LEU A 159 13.80 -31.53 -6.96
C LEU A 159 12.73 -31.15 -5.91
N LEU A 160 11.66 -31.94 -5.80
CA LEU A 160 10.58 -31.67 -4.86
C LEU A 160 11.02 -32.04 -3.42
N PRO A 161 10.60 -31.25 -2.43
CA PRO A 161 10.91 -31.55 -1.04
C PRO A 161 10.20 -32.84 -0.61
N ARG A 162 10.97 -33.79 -0.08
CA ARG A 162 10.39 -35.04 0.47
C ARG A 162 9.56 -34.81 1.72
N ARG A 163 9.77 -33.69 2.39
CA ARG A 163 9.06 -33.31 3.61
C ARG A 163 8.72 -31.83 3.60
N MET A 164 7.49 -31.50 3.91
CA MET A 164 7.04 -30.14 4.15
C MET A 164 6.58 -30.00 5.60
N ILE A 165 6.97 -28.93 6.26
CA ILE A 165 6.64 -28.71 7.68
C ILE A 165 5.88 -27.41 7.83
N ARG A 166 4.69 -27.49 8.47
CA ARG A 166 3.82 -26.36 8.80
C ARG A 166 3.52 -25.45 7.60
N LYS A 167 3.19 -26.04 6.44
CA LYS A 167 2.82 -25.33 5.23
C LYS A 167 1.32 -25.09 5.15
N SER A 168 0.91 -23.91 4.71
CA SER A 168 -0.49 -23.64 4.36
C SER A 168 -0.89 -24.37 3.08
N ALA A 169 -2.19 -24.58 2.86
CA ALA A 169 -2.71 -25.13 1.62
C ALA A 169 -2.21 -24.36 0.38
N ARG A 170 -2.16 -23.01 0.46
CA ARG A 170 -1.64 -22.15 -0.60
C ARG A 170 -0.16 -22.41 -0.94
N GLU A 171 0.68 -22.61 0.07
CA GLU A 171 2.11 -22.95 -0.13
C GLU A 171 2.27 -24.34 -0.76
N ILE A 172 1.43 -25.29 -0.38
CA ILE A 172 1.42 -26.65 -0.95
C ILE A 172 0.95 -26.58 -2.41
N THR A 173 -0.13 -25.85 -2.68
CA THR A 173 -0.63 -25.60 -4.03
C THR A 173 0.41 -24.98 -4.94
N SER A 174 1.18 -24.00 -4.44
CA SER A 174 2.24 -23.38 -5.24
C SER A 174 3.38 -24.35 -5.58
N THR A 175 3.56 -25.42 -4.79
CA THR A 175 4.61 -26.42 -5.00
C THR A 175 4.14 -27.59 -5.85
N PHE A 176 2.93 -28.11 -5.60
CA PHE A 176 2.46 -29.37 -6.19
C PHE A 176 1.25 -29.22 -7.13
N GLY A 177 0.59 -28.07 -7.13
CA GLY A 177 -0.64 -27.80 -7.87
C GLY A 177 -1.90 -27.99 -7.03
N VAL A 178 -3.03 -27.46 -7.56
CA VAL A 178 -4.35 -27.43 -6.89
C VAL A 178 -4.85 -28.86 -6.63
N GLU A 179 -4.84 -29.71 -7.68
CA GLU A 179 -5.33 -31.10 -7.60
C GLU A 179 -4.65 -31.91 -6.48
N PHE A 180 -3.33 -31.73 -6.31
CA PHE A 180 -2.60 -32.38 -5.23
C PHE A 180 -3.10 -31.90 -3.86
N THR A 181 -3.27 -30.59 -3.71
CA THR A 181 -3.70 -29.99 -2.44
C THR A 181 -5.11 -30.43 -2.05
N ASP A 182 -6.04 -30.43 -3.00
CA ASP A 182 -7.44 -30.84 -2.76
C ASP A 182 -7.51 -32.32 -2.31
N ASN A 183 -6.62 -33.16 -2.83
CA ASN A 183 -6.58 -34.57 -2.44
C ASN A 183 -5.91 -34.85 -1.09
N ILE A 184 -5.16 -33.90 -0.51
CA ILE A 184 -4.45 -34.15 0.75
C ILE A 184 -5.08 -33.50 1.98
N VAL A 185 -5.86 -32.43 1.83
CA VAL A 185 -6.44 -31.70 2.97
C VAL A 185 -7.37 -32.56 3.82
N ASP A 186 -8.05 -33.53 3.22
CA ASP A 186 -9.00 -34.43 3.89
C ASP A 186 -8.40 -35.80 4.26
N LEU A 187 -7.08 -35.97 4.09
CA LEU A 187 -6.46 -37.26 4.40
C LEU A 187 -6.40 -37.53 5.89
N SER A 188 -6.59 -38.79 6.24
CA SER A 188 -6.37 -39.26 7.61
C SER A 188 -4.87 -39.18 7.97
N PRO A 189 -4.49 -38.55 9.08
CA PRO A 189 -3.10 -38.47 9.52
C PRO A 189 -2.43 -39.84 9.72
N ALA A 190 -1.10 -39.84 9.65
CA ALA A 190 -0.21 -40.97 9.95
C ALA A 190 -0.30 -42.17 9.00
N LYS A 191 -1.12 -42.13 7.96
CA LYS A 191 -1.20 -43.18 6.94
C LYS A 191 -0.66 -42.70 5.60
N TRP A 192 -0.08 -43.64 4.83
CA TRP A 192 0.30 -43.38 3.44
C TRP A 192 -0.93 -43.49 2.55
N HIS A 193 -1.15 -42.47 1.73
CA HIS A 193 -2.20 -42.40 0.73
C HIS A 193 -1.59 -42.19 -0.63
N GLY A 194 -2.17 -42.81 -1.66
CA GLY A 194 -1.72 -42.62 -3.03
C GLY A 194 -2.09 -43.79 -3.95
N PRO A 195 -1.75 -43.63 -5.22
CA PRO A 195 -1.04 -42.46 -5.79
C PRO A 195 -1.92 -41.22 -5.89
N VAL A 196 -1.39 -40.06 -5.48
CA VAL A 196 -1.98 -38.72 -5.62
C VAL A 196 -1.31 -38.02 -6.79
N SER A 197 -2.09 -37.44 -7.69
CA SER A 197 -1.61 -36.69 -8.86
C SER A 197 -1.09 -35.29 -8.48
N SER A 198 -0.06 -34.82 -9.18
CA SER A 198 0.44 -33.44 -9.12
C SER A 198 0.86 -32.97 -10.51
N THR A 199 1.29 -31.72 -10.64
CA THR A 199 1.86 -31.19 -11.88
C THR A 199 3.16 -31.89 -12.30
N PHE A 200 3.80 -32.67 -11.43
CA PHE A 200 5.09 -33.34 -11.69
C PHE A 200 4.97 -34.85 -11.89
N GLY A 201 3.83 -35.45 -11.59
CA GLY A 201 3.60 -36.88 -11.64
C GLY A 201 2.76 -37.36 -10.47
N PHE A 202 3.12 -38.53 -9.89
CA PHE A 202 2.35 -39.18 -8.85
C PHE A 202 3.11 -39.22 -7.54
N HIS A 203 2.38 -39.21 -6.43
CA HIS A 203 2.96 -39.24 -5.11
C HIS A 203 2.25 -40.19 -4.16
N PHE A 204 3.00 -40.87 -3.29
CA PHE A 204 2.42 -41.33 -2.05
C PHE A 204 2.65 -40.22 -0.99
N VAL A 205 1.60 -39.88 -0.27
CA VAL A 205 1.62 -38.78 0.70
C VAL A 205 1.19 -39.32 2.05
N ARG A 206 1.87 -38.91 3.09
CA ARG A 206 1.49 -39.11 4.48
C ARG A 206 1.37 -37.75 5.16
N LEU A 207 0.20 -37.49 5.69
CA LEU A 207 -0.03 -36.33 6.53
C LEU A 207 0.55 -36.60 7.92
N ASP A 208 1.65 -35.91 8.26
CA ASP A 208 2.37 -36.14 9.53
C ASP A 208 1.71 -35.37 10.69
N ALA A 209 1.23 -34.14 10.43
CA ALA A 209 0.49 -33.31 11.40
C ALA A 209 -0.34 -32.25 10.70
N VAL A 210 -1.44 -31.88 11.34
CA VAL A 210 -2.29 -30.74 10.99
C VAL A 210 -2.35 -29.81 12.19
N VAL A 211 -2.11 -28.55 11.97
CA VAL A 211 -2.32 -27.49 12.95
C VAL A 211 -3.54 -26.71 12.48
N SER A 212 -4.61 -26.79 13.22
CA SER A 212 -5.87 -26.12 12.88
C SER A 212 -5.71 -24.61 12.74
N SER A 213 -6.60 -23.99 11.97
CA SER A 213 -6.71 -22.55 11.91
C SER A 213 -6.99 -21.97 13.31
N GLU A 214 -6.40 -20.83 13.61
CA GLU A 214 -6.54 -20.19 14.91
C GLU A 214 -6.75 -18.67 14.71
N VAL A 215 -7.79 -18.14 15.35
CA VAL A 215 -8.03 -16.70 15.38
C VAL A 215 -7.01 -16.07 16.34
N THR A 216 -6.22 -15.12 15.85
CA THR A 216 -5.28 -14.40 16.70
C THR A 216 -6.02 -13.45 17.64
N PRO A 217 -5.91 -13.59 18.96
CA PRO A 217 -6.65 -12.75 19.91
C PRO A 217 -6.31 -11.26 19.72
N LEU A 218 -7.33 -10.40 19.78
CA LEU A 218 -7.19 -8.96 19.62
C LEU A 218 -6.09 -8.36 20.52
N ALA A 219 -5.98 -8.81 21.75
CA ALA A 219 -4.98 -8.32 22.70
C ALA A 219 -3.51 -8.49 22.21
N HIS A 220 -3.25 -9.42 21.30
CA HIS A 220 -1.92 -9.63 20.74
C HIS A 220 -1.64 -8.79 19.49
N ILE A 221 -2.68 -8.32 18.80
CA ILE A 221 -2.61 -7.64 17.51
C ILE A 221 -3.34 -6.30 17.46
N GLU A 222 -3.69 -5.73 18.61
CA GLU A 222 -4.50 -4.50 18.71
C GLU A 222 -3.92 -3.36 17.87
N ARG A 223 -2.61 -3.17 17.90
CA ARG A 223 -1.94 -2.13 17.07
C ARG A 223 -2.06 -2.40 15.56
N GLN A 224 -2.01 -3.66 15.16
CA GLN A 224 -2.21 -4.05 13.76
C GLN A 224 -3.65 -3.76 13.36
N VAL A 225 -4.62 -4.21 14.15
CA VAL A 225 -6.06 -3.99 13.90
C VAL A 225 -6.37 -2.49 13.80
N LEU A 226 -5.81 -1.67 14.71
CA LEU A 226 -5.96 -0.22 14.67
C LEU A 226 -5.37 0.36 13.38
N SER A 227 -4.18 -0.07 12.98
CA SER A 227 -3.54 0.38 11.73
C SER A 227 -4.37 0.02 10.50
N ASP A 228 -4.90 -1.19 10.43
CA ASP A 228 -5.72 -1.68 9.32
C ASP A 228 -7.05 -0.90 9.25
N MET A 229 -7.68 -0.66 10.41
CA MET A 229 -8.89 0.15 10.51
C MET A 229 -8.64 1.61 10.07
N LEU A 230 -7.53 2.22 10.50
CA LEU A 230 -7.14 3.57 10.08
C LEU A 230 -6.91 3.63 8.58
N HIS A 231 -6.26 2.62 8.01
CA HIS A 231 -6.06 2.53 6.57
C HIS A 231 -7.39 2.50 5.83
N GLN A 232 -8.31 1.63 6.24
CA GLN A 232 -9.65 1.58 5.65
C GLN A 232 -10.40 2.91 5.78
N LYS A 233 -10.39 3.54 6.96
CA LYS A 233 -11.05 4.83 7.17
C LYS A 233 -10.47 5.94 6.26
N ARG A 234 -9.15 5.93 6.02
CA ARG A 234 -8.49 6.87 5.09
C ARG A 234 -8.93 6.64 3.65
N GLU A 235 -9.00 5.39 3.20
CA GLU A 235 -9.49 5.05 1.86
C GLU A 235 -10.97 5.46 1.69
N GLU A 236 -11.81 5.17 2.67
CA GLU A 236 -13.22 5.59 2.66
C GLU A 236 -13.38 7.12 2.68
N SER A 237 -12.50 7.85 3.39
CA SER A 237 -12.51 9.31 3.40
C SER A 237 -12.13 9.89 2.04
N LEU A 238 -11.07 9.34 1.42
CA LEU A 238 -10.63 9.72 0.08
C LEU A 238 -11.73 9.47 -0.96
N GLU A 239 -12.35 8.29 -0.92
CA GLU A 239 -13.42 7.93 -1.86
C GLU A 239 -14.64 8.85 -1.71
N ARG A 240 -15.07 9.14 -0.48
CA ARG A 240 -16.16 10.10 -0.23
C ARG A 240 -15.82 11.48 -0.78
N TYR A 241 -14.60 11.97 -0.52
CA TYR A 241 -14.15 13.26 -1.03
C TYR A 241 -14.13 13.28 -2.57
N TYR A 242 -13.69 12.21 -3.20
CA TYR A 242 -13.72 12.06 -4.65
C TYR A 242 -15.15 12.09 -5.20
N GLN A 243 -16.08 11.38 -4.56
CA GLN A 243 -17.50 11.39 -4.96
C GLN A 243 -18.11 12.78 -4.82
N ASP A 244 -17.79 13.51 -3.76
CA ASP A 244 -18.25 14.90 -3.58
C ASP A 244 -17.69 15.82 -4.69
N LEU A 245 -16.44 15.63 -5.09
CA LEU A 245 -15.85 16.36 -6.22
C LEU A 245 -16.49 15.97 -7.55
N MET A 246 -16.80 14.70 -7.77
CA MET A 246 -17.47 14.24 -8.99
C MET A 246 -18.86 14.89 -9.17
N HIS A 247 -19.57 15.18 -8.07
CA HIS A 247 -20.84 15.92 -8.14
C HIS A 247 -20.65 17.41 -8.46
N GLN A 248 -19.46 17.96 -8.22
CA GLN A 248 -19.16 19.37 -8.49
C GLN A 248 -18.57 19.59 -9.90
N HIS A 249 -18.06 18.53 -10.53
CA HIS A 249 -17.43 18.58 -11.85
C HIS A 249 -18.28 17.83 -12.88
N GLU A 250 -18.55 18.49 -13.99
CA GLU A 250 -19.18 17.84 -15.14
C GLU A 250 -18.15 17.00 -15.90
N VAL A 251 -18.41 15.70 -16.03
CA VAL A 251 -17.54 14.76 -16.74
C VAL A 251 -18.24 14.24 -17.98
N GLU A 252 -17.74 14.60 -19.16
CA GLU A 252 -18.21 14.09 -20.44
C GLU A 252 -17.25 13.02 -20.98
N TYR A 253 -17.81 11.87 -21.36
CA TYR A 253 -17.08 10.80 -22.05
C TYR A 253 -17.42 10.87 -23.54
N GLN A 254 -16.41 11.09 -24.39
CA GLN A 254 -16.56 11.15 -25.86
C GLN A 254 -16.13 9.83 -26.51
#